data_89d6d356dcacffed58299d525651b1ad
#
_entry.id   89d6d356dcacffed58299d525651b1ad
#
_cell.length_a   1.000
_cell.length_b   1.000
_cell.length_c   1.000
_cell.angle_alpha   90.00
_cell.angle_beta   90.00
_cell.angle_gamma   90.00
#
_symmetry.space_group_name_H-M   'P 1'
#
loop_
_entity.id
_entity.type
_entity.pdbx_description
1 polymer ?
#
loop_
_entity_poly.entity_id
_entity_poly.type
_entity_poly.pdbx_seq_one_letter_code
_entity_poly.pdbx_strand_id
1 'polypeptide(L)'
;MSKILKVKARQVFDSRGNPTIEAEVYTKNNSATAICPSGASTGTYEAFEKRDKNNKRYLGKSVLNAVNLVNTKISNKLKGQSVHNQERIDTLLINLDGTRQKTNLGANAMLAVSMAVKKLSAKVKKLPLYKTFFIKKNFQLPYPLMNIINGGAHANNGLRIQEFMIRPDRAKSFSEAMRICFIVIKNLSKLIKDKGLSTSVGDEGGFAPMISSNNQALDLILYFLIIF
;
A
#
# COMPACT_ATOMS: atom_id res chain seq x y z
N MET A 1 9.72 -14.32 -26.79
CA MET A 1 9.58 -14.37 -25.32
C MET A 1 9.98 -13.00 -24.75
N SER A 2 9.20 -12.44 -23.85
CA SER A 2 9.49 -11.13 -23.26
C SER A 2 10.48 -11.27 -22.11
N LYS A 3 11.78 -11.09 -22.43
CA LYS A 3 12.89 -11.16 -21.47
C LYS A 3 13.16 -9.79 -20.86
N ILE A 4 13.52 -9.77 -19.59
CA ILE A 4 13.99 -8.57 -18.89
C ILE A 4 15.34 -8.16 -19.49
N LEU A 5 15.44 -6.91 -19.94
CA LEU A 5 16.70 -6.34 -20.43
C LEU A 5 17.47 -5.64 -19.31
N LYS A 6 16.73 -4.90 -18.47
CA LYS A 6 17.29 -4.19 -17.31
C LYS A 6 16.20 -3.89 -16.28
N VAL A 7 16.64 -3.63 -15.07
CA VAL A 7 15.82 -3.05 -14.00
C VAL A 7 16.49 -1.75 -13.57
N LYS A 8 15.72 -0.69 -13.41
CA LYS A 8 16.14 0.58 -12.84
C LYS A 8 15.30 0.93 -11.64
N ALA A 9 15.90 1.58 -10.67
CA ALA A 9 15.18 2.15 -9.54
C ALA A 9 15.61 3.59 -9.30
N ARG A 10 14.73 4.32 -8.63
CA ARG A 10 14.96 5.68 -8.16
C ARG A 10 14.27 5.90 -6.82
N GLN A 11 14.77 6.86 -6.06
CA GLN A 11 14.09 7.35 -4.89
C GLN A 11 12.99 8.32 -5.33
N VAL A 12 11.80 8.14 -4.80
CA VAL A 12 10.64 9.02 -4.96
C VAL A 12 10.05 9.29 -3.58
N PHE A 13 8.92 10.00 -3.49
CA PHE A 13 8.26 10.29 -2.22
C PHE A 13 6.88 9.65 -2.18
N ASP A 14 6.51 9.16 -1.01
CA ASP A 14 5.16 8.66 -0.74
C ASP A 14 4.17 9.80 -0.42
N SER A 15 2.90 9.46 -0.17
CA SER A 15 1.85 10.44 0.13
C SER A 15 2.07 11.22 1.43
N ARG A 16 2.97 10.75 2.31
CA ARG A 16 3.36 11.41 3.55
C ARG A 16 4.68 12.19 3.43
N GLY A 17 5.24 12.29 2.21
CA GLY A 17 6.50 12.97 1.95
C GLY A 17 7.74 12.19 2.41
N ASN A 18 7.63 10.89 2.74
CA ASN A 18 8.80 10.09 3.07
C ASN A 18 9.45 9.54 1.80
N PRO A 19 10.79 9.47 1.73
CA PRO A 19 11.49 8.78 0.65
C PRO A 19 11.03 7.31 0.56
N THR A 20 10.77 6.87 -0.66
CA THR A 20 10.50 5.46 -0.96
C THR A 20 11.13 5.07 -2.29
N ILE A 21 11.07 3.78 -2.63
CA ILE A 21 11.69 3.24 -3.83
C ILE A 21 10.64 3.01 -4.92
N GLU A 22 10.92 3.48 -6.13
CA GLU A 22 10.26 3.08 -7.35
C GLU A 22 11.20 2.22 -8.18
N ALA A 23 10.73 1.07 -8.65
CA ALA A 23 11.44 0.22 -9.60
C ALA A 23 10.74 0.22 -10.95
N GLU A 24 11.53 0.25 -12.03
CA GLU A 24 11.06 0.14 -13.41
C GLU A 24 11.77 -1.01 -14.10
N VAL A 25 11.01 -1.92 -14.70
CA VAL A 25 11.51 -3.11 -15.41
C VAL A 25 11.25 -2.96 -16.90
N TYR A 26 12.24 -3.30 -17.71
CA TYR A 26 12.23 -3.12 -19.16
C TYR A 26 12.35 -4.43 -19.91
N THR A 27 11.54 -4.59 -20.95
CA THR A 27 11.75 -5.53 -22.07
C THR A 27 12.09 -4.74 -23.34
N LYS A 28 12.24 -5.41 -24.48
CA LYS A 28 12.53 -4.73 -25.75
C LYS A 28 11.54 -3.61 -26.08
N ASN A 29 10.24 -3.85 -25.86
CA ASN A 29 9.16 -2.97 -26.36
C ASN A 29 8.27 -2.40 -25.24
N ASN A 30 8.49 -2.79 -23.99
CA ASN A 30 7.61 -2.41 -22.89
C ASN A 30 8.40 -2.16 -21.61
N SER A 31 7.85 -1.29 -20.77
CA SER A 31 8.27 -1.12 -19.39
C SER A 31 7.06 -1.02 -18.45
N ALA A 32 7.29 -1.27 -17.18
CA ALA A 32 6.32 -1.00 -16.12
C ALA A 32 7.03 -0.63 -14.84
N THR A 33 6.37 0.20 -14.03
CA THR A 33 6.86 0.70 -12.75
C THR A 33 6.02 0.21 -11.58
N ALA A 34 6.65 0.11 -10.43
CA ALA A 34 5.98 -0.04 -9.15
C ALA A 34 6.72 0.71 -8.04
N ILE A 35 5.97 1.26 -7.11
CA ILE A 35 6.45 1.96 -5.92
C ILE A 35 6.13 1.09 -4.71
N CYS A 36 7.02 1.07 -3.71
CA CYS A 36 6.83 0.33 -2.46
C CYS A 36 6.88 1.30 -1.26
N PRO A 37 5.80 2.06 -0.99
CA PRO A 37 5.73 2.91 0.19
C PRO A 37 5.64 2.09 1.47
N SER A 38 6.08 2.69 2.59
CA SER A 38 5.97 2.09 3.92
C SER A 38 4.57 2.27 4.49
N GLY A 39 4.14 1.34 5.34
CA GLY A 39 2.96 1.51 6.18
C GLY A 39 3.13 2.61 7.25
N ALA A 40 2.04 2.98 7.91
CA ALA A 40 2.06 3.94 9.02
C ALA A 40 2.60 3.31 10.31
N SER A 41 2.36 2.03 10.52
CA SER A 41 2.84 1.22 11.64
C SER A 41 3.69 0.06 11.14
N THR A 42 4.46 -0.56 12.04
CA THR A 42 5.33 -1.70 11.72
C THR A 42 5.05 -2.84 12.68
N GLY A 43 4.74 -4.02 12.15
CA GLY A 43 4.57 -5.25 12.93
C GLY A 43 5.90 -5.92 13.25
N THR A 44 5.94 -6.68 14.35
CA THR A 44 7.15 -7.36 14.84
C THR A 44 7.73 -8.35 13.82
N TYR A 45 6.89 -8.94 12.98
CA TYR A 45 7.27 -9.99 12.03
C TYR A 45 7.42 -9.49 10.59
N GLU A 46 7.33 -8.19 10.36
CA GLU A 46 7.54 -7.63 9.04
C GLU A 46 8.98 -7.80 8.57
N ALA A 47 9.13 -7.99 7.26
CA ALA A 47 10.45 -8.04 6.65
C ALA A 47 11.12 -6.67 6.66
N PHE A 48 12.44 -6.66 6.71
CA PHE A 48 13.25 -5.47 6.91
C PHE A 48 13.14 -4.48 5.73
N GLU A 49 12.70 -3.27 6.01
CA GLU A 49 12.77 -2.15 5.08
C GLU A 49 14.16 -1.51 5.12
N LYS A 50 14.85 -1.49 3.98
CA LYS A 50 16.20 -0.95 3.89
C LYS A 50 16.20 0.56 3.73
N ARG A 51 16.69 1.26 4.77
CA ARG A 51 16.91 2.70 4.81
C ARG A 51 18.38 3.04 5.09
N ASP A 52 18.83 4.19 4.63
CA ASP A 52 20.26 4.55 4.66
C ASP A 52 20.77 4.90 6.06
N LYS A 53 19.88 5.26 6.99
CA LYS A 53 20.19 5.67 8.38
C LYS A 53 21.16 6.86 8.48
N ASN A 54 21.38 7.59 7.40
CA ASN A 54 22.21 8.79 7.39
C ASN A 54 21.36 10.01 7.75
N ASN A 55 21.49 10.51 8.96
CA ASN A 55 20.68 11.62 9.47
C ASN A 55 20.84 12.93 8.70
N LYS A 56 21.94 13.13 7.97
CA LYS A 56 22.16 14.30 7.12
C LYS A 56 21.27 14.31 5.87
N ARG A 57 20.66 13.17 5.52
CA ARG A 57 19.75 13.03 4.36
C ARG A 57 18.42 12.49 4.82
N TYR A 58 17.36 13.29 4.68
CA TYR A 58 15.97 12.92 5.01
C TYR A 58 15.83 12.30 6.40
N LEU A 59 16.57 12.81 7.39
CA LEU A 59 16.56 12.32 8.77
C LEU A 59 16.79 10.79 8.87
N GLY A 60 17.64 10.23 8.03
CA GLY A 60 17.95 8.80 7.96
C GLY A 60 16.95 7.95 7.17
N LYS A 61 15.88 8.56 6.63
CA LYS A 61 14.81 7.85 5.89
C LYS A 61 15.11 7.62 4.40
N SER A 62 16.25 8.10 3.87
CA SER A 62 16.65 7.87 2.47
C SER A 62 16.73 6.38 2.12
N VAL A 63 16.55 6.04 0.84
CA VAL A 63 16.56 4.65 0.34
C VAL A 63 17.58 4.43 -0.79
N LEU A 64 18.63 5.29 -0.88
CA LEU A 64 19.59 5.23 -1.99
C LEU A 64 20.41 3.94 -2.00
N ASN A 65 20.69 3.33 -0.84
CA ASN A 65 21.33 2.01 -0.78
C ASN A 65 20.45 0.92 -1.41
N ALA A 66 19.15 0.94 -1.12
CA ALA A 66 18.19 0.02 -1.75
C ALA A 66 18.10 0.27 -3.27
N VAL A 67 18.05 1.54 -3.70
CA VAL A 67 18.10 1.93 -5.12
C VAL A 67 19.35 1.39 -5.80
N ASN A 68 20.53 1.56 -5.20
CA ASN A 68 21.78 1.05 -5.75
C ASN A 68 21.77 -0.49 -5.88
N LEU A 69 21.25 -1.20 -4.89
CA LEU A 69 21.13 -2.67 -4.94
C LEU A 69 20.21 -3.13 -6.08
N VAL A 70 19.11 -2.42 -6.34
CA VAL A 70 18.26 -2.72 -7.50
C VAL A 70 18.99 -2.45 -8.81
N ASN A 71 19.66 -1.31 -8.94
CA ASN A 71 20.34 -0.91 -10.17
C ASN A 71 21.56 -1.79 -10.52
N THR A 72 22.12 -2.49 -9.53
CA THR A 72 23.29 -3.34 -9.68
C THR A 72 22.94 -4.82 -9.52
N LYS A 73 22.88 -5.31 -8.28
CA LYS A 73 22.74 -6.75 -7.98
C LYS A 73 21.45 -7.35 -8.55
N ILE A 74 20.30 -6.72 -8.30
CA ILE A 74 19.01 -7.24 -8.75
C ILE A 74 18.90 -7.15 -10.27
N SER A 75 19.25 -6.02 -10.87
CA SER A 75 19.22 -5.84 -12.33
C SER A 75 20.06 -6.89 -13.06
N ASN A 76 21.28 -7.16 -12.58
CA ASN A 76 22.16 -8.16 -13.16
C ASN A 76 21.57 -9.59 -13.01
N LYS A 77 21.01 -9.91 -11.85
CA LYS A 77 20.42 -11.22 -11.56
C LYS A 77 19.19 -11.53 -12.43
N LEU A 78 18.38 -10.51 -12.70
CA LEU A 78 17.12 -10.67 -13.43
C LEU A 78 17.27 -10.50 -14.95
N LYS A 79 18.38 -9.99 -15.44
CA LYS A 79 18.64 -9.85 -16.87
C LYS A 79 18.49 -11.21 -17.60
N GLY A 80 17.72 -11.21 -18.70
CA GLY A 80 17.45 -12.40 -19.48
C GLY A 80 16.31 -13.30 -18.95
N GLN A 81 15.82 -13.06 -17.71
CA GLN A 81 14.69 -13.81 -17.17
C GLN A 81 13.37 -13.44 -17.88
N SER A 82 12.45 -14.41 -17.96
CA SER A 82 11.12 -14.17 -18.52
C SER A 82 10.25 -13.36 -17.54
N VAL A 83 9.58 -12.30 -18.02
CA VAL A 83 8.61 -11.53 -17.20
C VAL A 83 7.35 -12.35 -16.86
N HIS A 84 7.13 -13.48 -17.49
CA HIS A 84 5.91 -14.28 -17.30
C HIS A 84 6.01 -15.32 -16.18
N ASN A 85 7.20 -15.58 -15.67
CA ASN A 85 7.42 -16.53 -14.58
C ASN A 85 7.67 -15.78 -13.26
N GLN A 86 6.58 -15.32 -12.62
CA GLN A 86 6.66 -14.57 -11.37
C GLN A 86 7.32 -15.35 -10.24
N GLU A 87 6.96 -16.61 -10.09
CA GLU A 87 7.52 -17.49 -9.05
C GLU A 87 9.05 -17.61 -9.17
N ARG A 88 9.54 -17.76 -10.38
CA ARG A 88 10.98 -17.79 -10.66
C ARG A 88 11.66 -16.48 -10.30
N ILE A 89 11.04 -15.34 -10.63
CA ILE A 89 11.55 -14.00 -10.29
C ILE A 89 11.65 -13.85 -8.78
N ASP A 90 10.57 -14.16 -8.06
CA ASP A 90 10.51 -14.00 -6.60
C ASP A 90 11.50 -14.94 -5.90
N THR A 91 11.64 -16.19 -6.36
CA THR A 91 12.65 -17.13 -5.87
C THR A 91 14.07 -16.62 -6.09
N LEU A 92 14.37 -16.02 -7.25
CA LEU A 92 15.68 -15.45 -7.53
C LEU A 92 16.00 -14.28 -6.60
N LEU A 93 15.01 -13.42 -6.28
CA LEU A 93 15.16 -12.32 -5.34
C LEU A 93 15.38 -12.82 -3.91
N ILE A 94 14.59 -13.80 -3.47
CA ILE A 94 14.71 -14.41 -2.15
C ILE A 94 16.10 -15.05 -1.97
N ASN A 95 16.54 -15.82 -2.93
CA ASN A 95 17.84 -16.48 -2.88
C ASN A 95 19.01 -15.48 -2.98
N LEU A 96 18.84 -14.36 -3.71
CA LEU A 96 19.84 -13.31 -3.80
C LEU A 96 19.99 -12.54 -2.49
N ASP A 97 18.89 -12.35 -1.74
CA ASP A 97 18.94 -11.80 -0.39
C ASP A 97 19.54 -12.78 0.61
N GLY A 98 19.10 -14.04 0.59
CA GLY A 98 19.61 -15.13 1.42
C GLY A 98 19.25 -15.05 2.89
N THR A 99 18.53 -14.02 3.36
CA THR A 99 18.14 -13.86 4.77
C THR A 99 16.64 -14.04 4.97
N ARG A 100 16.26 -14.50 6.15
CA ARG A 100 14.83 -14.64 6.52
C ARG A 100 14.10 -13.30 6.47
N GLN A 101 14.70 -12.24 7.02
CA GLN A 101 14.12 -10.92 7.17
C GLN A 101 14.41 -9.95 6.00
N LYS A 102 15.03 -10.44 4.92
CA LYS A 102 15.36 -9.61 3.74
C LYS A 102 16.33 -8.45 4.05
N THR A 103 17.29 -8.67 4.95
CA THR A 103 18.18 -7.62 5.45
C THR A 103 19.27 -7.20 4.47
N ASN A 104 19.65 -8.07 3.52
CA ASN A 104 20.70 -7.78 2.56
C ASN A 104 20.23 -6.84 1.44
N LEU A 105 19.09 -7.11 0.82
CA LEU A 105 18.53 -6.29 -0.26
C LEU A 105 17.51 -5.27 0.24
N GLY A 106 16.73 -5.64 1.25
CA GLY A 106 15.58 -4.89 1.73
C GLY A 106 14.27 -5.33 1.07
N ALA A 107 13.24 -5.53 1.89
CA ALA A 107 11.91 -5.92 1.41
C ALA A 107 11.34 -4.89 0.43
N ASN A 108 11.56 -3.60 0.68
CA ASN A 108 11.14 -2.51 -0.20
C ASN A 108 11.75 -2.62 -1.61
N ALA A 109 13.05 -2.90 -1.72
CA ALA A 109 13.71 -3.09 -3.01
C ALA A 109 13.17 -4.32 -3.75
N MET A 110 13.05 -5.44 -3.05
CA MET A 110 12.58 -6.69 -3.63
C MET A 110 11.13 -6.58 -4.10
N LEU A 111 10.25 -6.02 -3.26
CA LEU A 111 8.83 -5.91 -3.54
C LEU A 111 8.54 -4.93 -4.68
N ALA A 112 9.23 -3.78 -4.74
CA ALA A 112 9.08 -2.85 -5.85
C ALA A 112 9.41 -3.52 -7.19
N VAL A 113 10.48 -4.31 -7.25
CA VAL A 113 10.88 -5.04 -8.47
C VAL A 113 9.89 -6.16 -8.80
N SER A 114 9.49 -6.97 -7.82
CA SER A 114 8.53 -8.07 -8.02
C SER A 114 7.20 -7.56 -8.59
N MET A 115 6.65 -6.49 -8.00
CA MET A 115 5.43 -5.85 -8.48
C MET A 115 5.59 -5.25 -9.89
N ALA A 116 6.73 -4.62 -10.20
CA ALA A 116 6.99 -4.05 -11.52
C ALA A 116 7.05 -5.15 -12.60
N VAL A 117 7.68 -6.29 -12.30
CA VAL A 117 7.70 -7.46 -13.20
C VAL A 117 6.29 -7.98 -13.45
N LYS A 118 5.47 -8.11 -12.41
CA LYS A 118 4.08 -8.59 -12.55
C LYS A 118 3.24 -7.66 -13.41
N LYS A 119 3.35 -6.33 -13.18
CA LYS A 119 2.70 -5.31 -14.02
C LYS A 119 3.17 -5.38 -15.46
N LEU A 120 4.47 -5.56 -15.69
CA LEU A 120 5.03 -5.70 -17.03
C LEU A 120 4.52 -6.95 -17.74
N SER A 121 4.44 -8.07 -17.04
CA SER A 121 3.86 -9.31 -17.57
C SER A 121 2.40 -9.11 -18.01
N ALA A 122 1.60 -8.42 -17.21
CA ALA A 122 0.22 -8.07 -17.55
C ALA A 122 0.14 -7.18 -18.80
N LYS A 123 0.97 -6.13 -18.86
CA LYS A 123 1.06 -5.20 -20.00
C LYS A 123 1.43 -5.93 -21.28
N VAL A 124 2.43 -6.81 -21.24
CA VAL A 124 2.87 -7.61 -22.39
C VAL A 124 1.76 -8.55 -22.87
N LYS A 125 0.99 -9.13 -21.95
CA LYS A 125 -0.17 -9.98 -22.24
C LYS A 125 -1.40 -9.20 -22.71
N LYS A 126 -1.36 -7.87 -22.66
CA LYS A 126 -2.52 -6.97 -22.90
C LYS A 126 -3.72 -7.34 -22.01
N LEU A 127 -3.45 -7.72 -20.76
CA LEU A 127 -4.46 -8.10 -19.78
C LEU A 127 -4.44 -7.12 -18.60
N PRO A 128 -5.60 -6.83 -17.99
CA PRO A 128 -5.64 -6.17 -16.69
C PRO A 128 -4.86 -6.99 -15.65
N LEU A 129 -4.17 -6.31 -14.73
CA LEU A 129 -3.29 -6.97 -13.76
C LEU A 129 -4.00 -8.06 -12.97
N TYR A 130 -5.21 -7.81 -12.48
CA TYR A 130 -5.97 -8.77 -11.69
C TYR A 130 -6.25 -10.10 -12.43
N LYS A 131 -6.42 -10.07 -13.76
CA LYS A 131 -6.61 -11.29 -14.56
C LYS A 131 -5.36 -12.17 -14.69
N THR A 132 -4.20 -11.65 -14.28
CA THR A 132 -2.93 -12.41 -14.33
C THR A 132 -2.63 -13.20 -13.07
N PHE A 133 -3.41 -13.04 -11.99
CA PHE A 133 -3.21 -13.76 -10.74
C PHE A 133 -3.94 -15.10 -10.68
N PHE A 134 -5.08 -15.21 -11.37
CA PHE A 134 -5.94 -16.40 -11.26
C PHE A 134 -6.43 -16.85 -12.63
N ILE A 135 -6.63 -18.17 -12.75
CA ILE A 135 -7.22 -18.80 -13.94
C ILE A 135 -8.77 -18.68 -13.92
N LYS A 136 -9.35 -18.28 -12.78
CA LYS A 136 -10.81 -18.21 -12.63
C LYS A 136 -11.41 -17.12 -13.54
N LYS A 137 -12.58 -17.41 -14.10
CA LYS A 137 -13.28 -16.51 -15.03
C LYS A 137 -14.12 -15.44 -14.32
N ASN A 138 -14.56 -15.69 -13.09
CA ASN A 138 -15.44 -14.80 -12.35
C ASN A 138 -14.65 -14.11 -11.23
N PHE A 139 -14.54 -12.79 -11.30
CA PHE A 139 -13.95 -11.94 -10.27
C PHE A 139 -15.05 -11.15 -9.58
N GLN A 140 -14.99 -11.12 -8.25
CA GLN A 140 -15.84 -10.26 -7.44
C GLN A 140 -14.95 -9.28 -6.68
N LEU A 141 -15.38 -8.02 -6.62
CA LEU A 141 -14.77 -7.05 -5.71
C LEU A 141 -15.21 -7.40 -4.28
N PRO A 142 -14.31 -7.30 -3.30
CA PRO A 142 -14.66 -7.47 -1.89
C PRO A 142 -15.58 -6.33 -1.42
N TYR A 143 -16.30 -6.54 -0.34
CA TYR A 143 -16.93 -5.43 0.36
C TYR A 143 -15.87 -4.46 0.88
N PRO A 144 -16.02 -3.15 0.66
CA PRO A 144 -15.07 -2.18 1.19
C PRO A 144 -15.16 -2.14 2.72
N LEU A 145 -14.00 -2.18 3.38
CA LEU A 145 -13.82 -1.81 4.77
C LEU A 145 -13.29 -0.37 4.78
N MET A 146 -14.13 0.58 5.17
CA MET A 146 -13.78 2.00 5.08
C MET A 146 -13.57 2.58 6.47
N ASN A 147 -12.34 2.98 6.76
CA ASN A 147 -12.02 3.69 7.99
C ASN A 147 -12.62 5.11 7.96
N ILE A 148 -13.41 5.45 8.96
CA ILE A 148 -14.13 6.73 9.04
C ILE A 148 -13.78 7.55 10.28
N ILE A 149 -13.27 6.92 11.34
CA ILE A 149 -12.70 7.59 12.52
C ILE A 149 -11.36 6.93 12.87
N ASN A 150 -10.34 7.75 13.04
CA ASN A 150 -9.01 7.35 13.47
C ASN A 150 -8.79 7.60 14.96
N GLY A 151 -7.97 6.73 15.56
CA GLY A 151 -7.45 6.90 16.92
C GLY A 151 -6.11 6.17 17.08
N GLY A 152 -5.70 5.91 18.30
CA GLY A 152 -4.45 5.21 18.60
C GLY A 152 -3.24 5.85 17.91
N ALA A 153 -2.43 5.05 17.23
CA ALA A 153 -1.25 5.51 16.51
C ALA A 153 -1.57 6.32 15.22
N HIS A 154 -2.82 6.29 14.74
CA HIS A 154 -3.23 6.95 13.49
C HIS A 154 -3.80 8.36 13.71
N ALA A 155 -3.99 8.80 14.95
CA ALA A 155 -4.48 10.13 15.29
C ALA A 155 -4.03 10.56 16.69
N ASN A 156 -3.70 11.84 16.83
CA ASN A 156 -3.38 12.43 18.13
C ASN A 156 -4.66 12.88 18.84
N ASN A 157 -5.44 11.91 19.30
CA ASN A 157 -6.67 12.13 20.09
C ASN A 157 -6.75 11.12 21.25
N GLY A 158 -7.78 11.18 22.06
CA GLY A 158 -7.93 10.34 23.25
C GLY A 158 -8.34 8.88 23.00
N LEU A 159 -8.48 8.46 21.74
CA LEU A 159 -8.95 7.12 21.39
C LEU A 159 -7.82 6.09 21.45
N ARG A 160 -8.12 4.88 21.94
CA ARG A 160 -7.16 3.77 22.00
C ARG A 160 -7.24 2.84 20.77
N ILE A 161 -8.42 2.77 20.13
CA ILE A 161 -8.62 1.98 18.90
C ILE A 161 -8.13 2.79 17.71
N GLN A 162 -7.30 2.19 16.85
CA GLN A 162 -6.68 2.88 15.71
C GLN A 162 -7.67 3.23 14.61
N GLU A 163 -8.64 2.35 14.35
CA GLU A 163 -9.54 2.47 13.20
C GLU A 163 -10.96 2.04 13.58
N PHE A 164 -11.93 2.88 13.23
CA PHE A 164 -13.35 2.57 13.29
C PHE A 164 -13.87 2.53 11.87
N MET A 165 -14.25 1.33 11.43
CA MET A 165 -14.61 1.06 10.04
C MET A 165 -16.10 0.79 9.86
N ILE A 166 -16.59 1.09 8.66
CA ILE A 166 -17.89 0.62 8.18
C ILE A 166 -17.73 -0.38 7.05
N ARG A 167 -18.64 -1.35 6.98
CA ARG A 167 -18.73 -2.36 5.91
C ARG A 167 -20.17 -2.51 5.44
N PRO A 168 -20.49 -2.09 4.22
CA PRO A 168 -21.88 -2.13 3.70
C PRO A 168 -22.23 -3.51 3.14
N ASP A 169 -22.43 -4.50 4.01
CA ASP A 169 -22.66 -5.92 3.66
C ASP A 169 -23.93 -6.19 2.83
N ARG A 170 -24.93 -5.31 2.94
CA ARG A 170 -26.20 -5.45 2.23
C ARG A 170 -26.22 -4.80 0.85
N ALA A 171 -25.13 -4.15 0.45
CA ALA A 171 -25.03 -3.53 -0.86
C ALA A 171 -25.05 -4.58 -1.98
N LYS A 172 -25.86 -4.35 -3.00
CA LYS A 172 -26.01 -5.28 -4.15
C LYS A 172 -24.86 -5.20 -5.15
N SER A 173 -24.04 -4.16 -5.06
CA SER A 173 -22.85 -3.95 -5.92
C SER A 173 -21.79 -3.14 -5.20
N PHE A 174 -20.54 -3.21 -5.71
CA PHE A 174 -19.44 -2.38 -5.19
C PHE A 174 -19.76 -0.88 -5.32
N SER A 175 -20.36 -0.45 -6.43
CA SER A 175 -20.77 0.95 -6.64
C SER A 175 -21.79 1.41 -5.61
N GLU A 176 -22.74 0.54 -5.25
CA GLU A 176 -23.72 0.85 -4.19
C GLU A 176 -23.05 0.88 -2.81
N ALA A 177 -22.12 -0.04 -2.54
CA ALA A 177 -21.33 -0.03 -1.32
C ALA A 177 -20.57 1.29 -1.16
N MET A 178 -19.93 1.76 -2.22
CA MET A 178 -19.22 3.06 -2.21
C MET A 178 -20.18 4.25 -2.03
N ARG A 179 -21.38 4.20 -2.63
CA ARG A 179 -22.41 5.23 -2.42
C ARG A 179 -22.84 5.30 -0.95
N ILE A 180 -23.08 4.16 -0.32
CA ILE A 180 -23.42 4.08 1.11
C ILE A 180 -22.30 4.68 1.96
N CYS A 181 -21.06 4.25 1.73
CA CYS A 181 -19.90 4.78 2.45
C CYS A 181 -19.77 6.29 2.30
N PHE A 182 -19.95 6.83 1.08
CA PHE A 182 -19.94 8.28 0.84
C PHE A 182 -20.99 9.01 1.66
N ILE A 183 -22.24 8.51 1.67
CA ILE A 183 -23.33 9.15 2.41
C ILE A 183 -23.03 9.13 3.92
N VAL A 184 -22.57 8.00 4.46
CA VAL A 184 -22.21 7.89 5.89
C VAL A 184 -21.12 8.88 6.26
N ILE A 185 -20.03 8.95 5.48
CA ILE A 185 -18.93 9.89 5.75
C ILE A 185 -19.38 11.34 5.70
N LYS A 186 -20.22 11.72 4.72
CA LYS A 186 -20.71 13.11 4.62
C LYS A 186 -21.61 13.49 5.79
N ASN A 187 -22.48 12.59 6.21
CA ASN A 187 -23.31 12.82 7.37
C ASN A 187 -22.51 12.83 8.68
N LEU A 188 -21.54 11.93 8.82
CA LEU A 188 -20.62 11.93 9.96
C LEU A 188 -19.84 13.25 10.04
N SER A 189 -19.35 13.77 8.92
CA SER A 189 -18.68 15.07 8.86
C SER A 189 -19.58 16.20 9.38
N LYS A 190 -20.86 16.18 8.96
CA LYS A 190 -21.84 17.18 9.42
C LYS A 190 -22.06 17.06 10.95
N LEU A 191 -22.31 15.86 11.46
CA LEU A 191 -22.54 15.63 12.89
C LEU A 191 -21.34 16.07 13.75
N ILE A 192 -20.12 15.75 13.30
CA ILE A 192 -18.88 16.17 13.98
C ILE A 192 -18.82 17.70 14.06
N LYS A 193 -19.12 18.41 12.96
CA LYS A 193 -19.18 19.88 12.92
C LYS A 193 -20.28 20.43 13.81
N ASP A 194 -21.50 19.88 13.77
CA ASP A 194 -22.64 20.32 14.56
C ASP A 194 -22.37 20.17 16.08
N LYS A 195 -21.50 19.23 16.46
CA LYS A 195 -21.00 19.07 17.83
C LYS A 195 -19.80 19.97 18.17
N GLY A 196 -19.37 20.85 17.27
CA GLY A 196 -18.22 21.74 17.48
C GLY A 196 -16.87 21.01 17.46
N LEU A 197 -16.81 19.78 16.94
CA LEU A 197 -15.59 18.98 16.86
C LEU A 197 -14.86 19.15 15.52
N SER A 198 -13.55 18.90 15.52
CA SER A 198 -12.72 18.98 14.31
C SER A 198 -13.04 17.87 13.32
N THR A 199 -13.11 18.21 12.04
CA THR A 199 -13.17 17.26 10.90
C THR A 199 -11.82 17.04 10.25
N SER A 200 -10.70 17.40 10.91
CA SER A 200 -9.36 17.02 10.46
C SER A 200 -9.26 15.49 10.37
N VAL A 201 -8.48 15.02 9.41
CA VAL A 201 -8.30 13.59 9.16
C VAL A 201 -6.98 13.09 9.76
N GLY A 202 -6.97 11.84 10.18
CA GLY A 202 -5.75 11.14 10.58
C GLY A 202 -5.01 10.54 9.38
N ASP A 203 -3.97 9.77 9.67
CA ASP A 203 -3.05 9.20 8.67
C ASP A 203 -3.74 8.26 7.67
N GLU A 204 -4.83 7.61 8.07
CA GLU A 204 -5.61 6.66 7.26
C GLU A 204 -6.88 7.27 6.64
N GLY A 205 -7.00 8.61 6.68
CA GLY A 205 -8.08 9.35 6.00
C GLY A 205 -9.42 9.44 6.75
N GLY A 206 -9.62 8.73 7.85
CA GLY A 206 -10.77 8.89 8.74
C GLY A 206 -10.67 10.18 9.57
N PHE A 207 -11.80 10.69 10.05
CA PHE A 207 -11.81 11.87 10.93
C PHE A 207 -11.07 11.60 12.25
N ALA A 208 -10.45 12.62 12.81
CA ALA A 208 -9.70 12.56 14.06
C ALA A 208 -10.26 13.55 15.09
N PRO A 209 -11.55 13.47 15.47
CA PRO A 209 -12.12 14.37 16.45
C PRO A 209 -11.49 14.17 17.83
N MET A 210 -11.36 15.25 18.61
CA MET A 210 -10.96 15.18 20.01
C MET A 210 -12.14 14.69 20.85
N ILE A 211 -12.20 13.39 21.06
CA ILE A 211 -13.22 12.70 21.89
C ILE A 211 -12.53 11.79 22.90
N SER A 212 -13.17 11.58 24.05
CA SER A 212 -12.52 10.98 25.21
C SER A 212 -12.66 9.46 25.33
N SER A 213 -13.54 8.84 24.53
CA SER A 213 -13.76 7.40 24.64
C SER A 213 -14.11 6.73 23.31
N ASN A 214 -13.78 5.45 23.20
CA ASN A 214 -14.16 4.61 22.06
C ASN A 214 -15.70 4.52 21.90
N ASN A 215 -16.46 4.56 23.00
CA ASN A 215 -17.92 4.54 22.93
C ASN A 215 -18.48 5.79 22.25
N GLN A 216 -17.91 6.97 22.52
CA GLN A 216 -18.31 8.20 21.79
C GLN A 216 -18.06 8.09 20.28
N ALA A 217 -16.96 7.43 19.87
CA ALA A 217 -16.69 7.17 18.45
C ALA A 217 -17.75 6.23 17.85
N LEU A 218 -18.12 5.17 18.57
CA LEU A 218 -19.18 4.24 18.12
C LEU A 218 -20.55 4.94 18.07
N ASP A 219 -20.90 5.77 19.04
CA ASP A 219 -22.16 6.52 19.08
C ASP A 219 -22.30 7.46 17.88
N LEU A 220 -21.19 8.15 17.53
CA LEU A 220 -21.14 9.01 16.33
C LEU A 220 -21.43 8.21 15.04
N ILE A 221 -20.94 6.97 14.96
CA ILE A 221 -21.13 6.11 13.79
C ILE A 221 -22.54 5.53 13.78
N LEU A 222 -22.99 5.01 14.91
CA LEU A 222 -24.30 4.34 15.05
C LEU A 222 -25.46 5.29 14.77
N TYR A 223 -25.32 6.57 15.07
CA TYR A 223 -26.35 7.58 14.80
C TYR A 223 -26.83 7.57 13.33
N PHE A 224 -25.96 7.17 12.39
CA PHE A 224 -26.32 7.09 10.96
C PHE A 224 -26.61 5.69 10.46
N LEU A 225 -26.18 4.64 11.15
CA LEU A 225 -26.46 3.25 10.72
C LEU A 225 -27.91 2.86 10.98
N ILE A 226 -28.63 3.59 11.83
CA ILE A 226 -30.07 3.36 12.13
C ILE A 226 -30.99 3.94 11.02
N ILE A 227 -30.46 4.78 10.14
CA ILE A 227 -31.22 5.50 9.09
C ILE A 227 -31.19 4.71 7.75
N PHE A 228 -30.38 3.66 7.64
CA PHE A 228 -30.23 2.79 6.45
C PHE A 228 -30.41 1.32 6.77
#